data_a5fa8b81690901544e9cf58e06f054b8
#
_entry.id   a5fa8b81690901544e9cf58e06f054b8
#
_cell.length_a   1.000
_cell.length_b   1.000
_cell.length_c   1.000
_cell.angle_alpha   90.00
_cell.angle_beta   90.00
_cell.angle_gamma   90.00
#
_symmetry.space_group_name_H-M   'P 1'
#
loop_
_entity.id
_entity.type
_entity.pdbx_description
1 polymer ?
#
loop_
_entity_poly.entity_id
_entity_poly.type
_entity_poly.pdbx_seq_one_letter_code
_entity_poly.pdbx_strand_id
1 'polypeptide(L)'
;MFSKLAYDIFWESILRYHIADDVNQPFENPYDSKTIEHLLYRKNWIDTVQWHYEDIIRDPDIDPKEALLLKRKIDASNQDRTDTVEYIDSYFLHQYKDVTPQAGATINTESPAWAVDRLSILALKIYHMQQETERTDATAEHIAKCQEKLQVLLQQREDLSLALDQLLDDIAAGRKYMKVYKQMKMYNDEELNPILRKWGN
;
A
#
# COMPACT_ATOMS: atom_id res chain seq x y z
N MET A 1 17.56 4.74 -7.90
CA MET A 1 16.16 4.80 -8.31
C MET A 1 15.29 4.57 -7.08
N PHE A 2 14.32 5.43 -6.85
CA PHE A 2 13.45 5.38 -5.66
C PHE A 2 12.57 4.13 -5.63
N SER A 3 12.05 3.72 -6.78
CA SER A 3 11.21 2.52 -6.89
C SER A 3 11.91 1.25 -6.39
N LYS A 4 13.22 1.13 -6.68
CA LYS A 4 14.02 0.00 -6.18
C LYS A 4 14.15 0.03 -4.66
N LEU A 5 14.48 1.18 -4.07
CA LEU A 5 14.54 1.34 -2.62
C LEU A 5 13.22 0.94 -1.97
N ALA A 6 12.10 1.47 -2.50
CA ALA A 6 10.77 1.18 -1.98
C ALA A 6 10.44 -0.32 -2.06
N TYR A 7 10.70 -0.95 -3.20
CA TYR A 7 10.43 -2.37 -3.38
C TYR A 7 11.28 -3.27 -2.48
N ASP A 8 12.56 -2.96 -2.32
CA ASP A 8 13.46 -3.72 -1.42
C ASP A 8 12.95 -3.67 0.03
N ILE A 9 12.51 -2.50 0.50
CA ILE A 9 11.95 -2.32 1.85
C ILE A 9 10.60 -3.04 2.00
N PHE A 10 9.74 -2.99 0.99
CA PHE A 10 8.48 -3.73 1.01
C PHE A 10 8.73 -5.23 1.10
N TRP A 11 9.68 -5.73 0.33
CA TRP A 11 10.04 -7.15 0.36
C TRP A 11 10.59 -7.58 1.71
N GLU A 12 11.46 -6.76 2.33
CA GLU A 12 11.95 -6.99 3.69
C GLU A 12 10.80 -7.03 4.72
N SER A 13 9.87 -6.09 4.65
CA SER A 13 8.69 -6.02 5.52
C SER A 13 7.82 -7.29 5.39
N ILE A 14 7.55 -7.71 4.16
CA ILE A 14 6.77 -8.93 3.86
C ILE A 14 7.45 -10.16 4.47
N LEU A 15 8.74 -10.35 4.21
CA LEU A 15 9.48 -11.49 4.72
C LEU A 15 9.52 -11.48 6.26
N ARG A 16 9.69 -10.31 6.88
CA ARG A 16 9.69 -10.18 8.34
C ARG A 16 8.34 -10.52 8.95
N TYR A 17 7.26 -10.06 8.34
CA TYR A 17 5.90 -10.35 8.79
C TYR A 17 5.63 -11.86 8.80
N HIS A 18 5.94 -12.56 7.72
CA HIS A 18 5.65 -13.99 7.54
C HIS A 18 6.55 -14.93 8.35
N ILE A 19 7.47 -14.40 9.18
CA ILE A 19 8.17 -15.24 10.18
C ILE A 19 7.20 -15.72 11.27
N ALA A 20 6.34 -14.83 11.79
CA ALA A 20 5.34 -15.18 12.79
C ALA A 20 3.97 -15.42 12.16
N ASP A 21 3.68 -14.77 11.03
CA ASP A 21 2.46 -14.86 10.22
C ASP A 21 1.18 -14.69 11.06
N ASP A 22 1.17 -13.71 11.95
CA ASP A 22 0.08 -13.42 12.88
C ASP A 22 -0.30 -11.93 12.79
N VAL A 23 -1.58 -11.66 12.56
CA VAL A 23 -2.14 -10.29 12.50
C VAL A 23 -2.03 -9.52 13.82
N ASN A 24 -1.77 -10.19 14.94
CA ASN A 24 -1.63 -9.59 16.25
C ASN A 24 -0.15 -9.47 16.69
N GLN A 25 0.81 -9.86 15.84
CA GLN A 25 2.23 -9.73 16.16
C GLN A 25 2.62 -8.26 16.34
N PRO A 26 3.60 -7.95 17.21
CA PRO A 26 4.06 -6.59 17.42
C PRO A 26 4.68 -6.01 16.14
N PHE A 27 4.38 -4.75 15.86
CA PHE A 27 5.04 -4.01 14.80
C PHE A 27 6.43 -3.53 15.27
N GLU A 28 7.46 -4.01 14.64
CA GLU A 28 8.84 -3.58 14.85
C GLU A 28 9.40 -3.02 13.55
N ASN A 29 9.82 -1.76 13.55
CA ASN A 29 10.39 -1.10 12.39
C ASN A 29 11.89 -0.90 12.57
N PRO A 30 12.74 -1.46 11.70
CA PRO A 30 14.19 -1.37 11.84
C PRO A 30 14.75 0.02 11.47
N TYR A 31 13.94 0.89 10.84
CA TYR A 31 14.37 2.19 10.34
C TYR A 31 14.04 3.33 11.30
N ASP A 32 14.88 4.37 11.32
CA ASP A 32 14.65 5.58 12.10
C ASP A 32 13.32 6.25 11.68
N SER A 33 12.51 6.66 12.66
CA SER A 33 11.18 7.22 12.46
C SER A 33 11.12 8.49 11.61
N LYS A 34 12.25 9.14 11.36
CA LYS A 34 12.37 10.37 10.57
C LYS A 34 12.71 10.11 9.10
N THR A 35 12.88 8.86 8.69
CA THR A 35 13.31 8.49 7.35
C THR A 35 12.16 8.05 6.48
N ILE A 36 12.35 8.13 5.16
CA ILE A 36 11.37 7.61 4.19
C ILE A 36 11.30 6.07 4.26
N GLU A 37 12.40 5.43 4.59
CA GLU A 37 12.48 3.97 4.76
C GLU A 37 11.53 3.50 5.86
N HIS A 38 11.43 4.26 6.96
CA HIS A 38 10.46 3.98 8.03
C HIS A 38 9.02 4.03 7.52
N LEU A 39 8.67 5.06 6.75
CA LEU A 39 7.32 5.21 6.19
C LEU A 39 7.00 4.09 5.20
N LEU A 40 7.95 3.72 4.35
CA LEU A 40 7.80 2.63 3.37
C LEU A 40 7.59 1.28 4.07
N TYR A 41 8.42 0.97 5.07
CA TYR A 41 8.30 -0.27 5.85
C TYR A 41 6.95 -0.34 6.58
N ARG A 42 6.56 0.75 7.28
CA ARG A 42 5.27 0.87 7.95
C ARG A 42 4.12 0.69 6.98
N LYS A 43 4.19 1.35 5.81
CA LYS A 43 3.16 1.27 4.77
C LYS A 43 2.91 -0.18 4.34
N ASN A 44 3.96 -0.90 4.03
CA ASN A 44 3.85 -2.28 3.59
C ASN A 44 3.40 -3.22 4.74
N TRP A 45 3.85 -2.97 5.97
CA TRP A 45 3.36 -3.74 7.13
C TRP A 45 1.85 -3.60 7.32
N ILE A 46 1.32 -2.38 7.21
CA ILE A 46 -0.13 -2.13 7.28
C ILE A 46 -0.85 -2.90 6.17
N ASP A 47 -0.34 -2.86 4.94
CA ASP A 47 -0.93 -3.58 3.80
C ASP A 47 -0.92 -5.10 4.04
N THR A 48 0.17 -5.63 4.60
CA THR A 48 0.30 -7.07 4.88
C THR A 48 -0.70 -7.52 5.96
N VAL A 49 -0.79 -6.78 7.07
CA VAL A 49 -1.78 -7.07 8.13
C VAL A 49 -3.20 -6.99 7.57
N GLN A 50 -3.49 -5.97 6.77
CA GLN A 50 -4.81 -5.80 6.16
C GLN A 50 -5.14 -6.91 5.16
N TRP A 51 -4.17 -7.39 4.38
CA TRP A 51 -4.34 -8.53 3.49
C TRP A 51 -4.87 -9.75 4.27
N HIS A 52 -4.23 -10.09 5.38
CA HIS A 52 -4.66 -11.22 6.21
C HIS A 52 -5.98 -10.97 6.92
N TYR A 53 -6.31 -9.74 7.35
CA TYR A 53 -7.66 -9.42 7.84
C TYR A 53 -8.72 -9.66 6.77
N GLU A 54 -8.42 -9.31 5.51
CA GLU A 54 -9.30 -9.53 4.38
C GLU A 54 -9.45 -11.03 4.03
N ASP A 55 -8.44 -11.86 4.29
CA ASP A 55 -8.56 -13.31 4.16
C ASP A 55 -9.44 -13.89 5.27
N ILE A 56 -9.20 -13.53 6.53
CA ILE A 56 -9.95 -14.04 7.68
C ILE A 56 -11.44 -13.70 7.58
N ILE A 57 -11.80 -12.46 7.14
CA ILE A 57 -13.23 -12.06 7.07
C ILE A 57 -14.00 -12.80 5.97
N ARG A 58 -13.31 -13.48 5.05
CA ARG A 58 -13.92 -14.30 3.99
C ARG A 58 -14.20 -15.73 4.40
N ASP A 59 -13.82 -16.11 5.62
CA ASP A 59 -14.21 -17.42 6.17
C ASP A 59 -15.75 -17.50 6.24
N PRO A 60 -16.39 -18.44 5.52
CA PRO A 60 -17.85 -18.56 5.52
C PRO A 60 -18.45 -18.97 6.88
N ASP A 61 -17.62 -19.53 7.75
CA ASP A 61 -18.02 -20.01 9.08
C ASP A 61 -17.64 -19.03 10.21
N ILE A 62 -17.16 -17.83 9.91
CA ILE A 62 -16.78 -16.82 10.90
C ILE A 62 -17.98 -16.41 11.77
N ASP A 63 -17.77 -16.32 13.08
CA ASP A 63 -18.81 -15.79 13.99
C ASP A 63 -19.19 -14.35 13.61
N PRO A 64 -20.50 -14.00 13.51
CA PRO A 64 -20.93 -12.66 13.10
C PRO A 64 -20.42 -11.52 13.98
N LYS A 65 -20.18 -11.75 15.28
CA LYS A 65 -19.62 -10.72 16.17
C LYS A 65 -18.14 -10.53 15.92
N GLU A 66 -17.43 -11.62 15.69
CA GLU A 66 -16.00 -11.57 15.32
C GLU A 66 -15.82 -10.90 13.95
N ALA A 67 -16.67 -11.22 12.97
CA ALA A 67 -16.68 -10.57 11.67
C ALA A 67 -16.89 -9.04 11.78
N LEU A 68 -17.81 -8.59 12.65
CA LEU A 68 -18.03 -7.16 12.87
C LEU A 68 -16.82 -6.49 13.54
N LEU A 69 -16.18 -7.14 14.50
CA LEU A 69 -14.96 -6.62 15.13
C LEU A 69 -13.80 -6.55 14.11
N LEU A 70 -13.66 -7.58 13.29
CA LEU A 70 -12.65 -7.63 12.24
C LEU A 70 -12.90 -6.56 11.17
N LYS A 71 -14.15 -6.33 10.76
CA LYS A 71 -14.51 -5.24 9.86
C LYS A 71 -14.08 -3.86 10.39
N ARG A 72 -14.24 -3.62 11.70
CA ARG A 72 -13.78 -2.38 12.34
C ARG A 72 -12.25 -2.25 12.33
N LYS A 73 -11.53 -3.37 12.52
CA LYS A 73 -10.05 -3.40 12.38
C LYS A 73 -9.63 -3.07 10.95
N ILE A 74 -10.31 -3.63 9.95
CA ILE A 74 -10.07 -3.31 8.52
C ILE A 74 -10.30 -1.83 8.24
N ASP A 75 -11.38 -1.24 8.76
CA ASP A 75 -11.68 0.19 8.57
C ASP A 75 -10.61 1.08 9.22
N ALA A 76 -10.16 0.74 10.44
CA ALA A 76 -9.08 1.44 11.10
C ALA A 76 -7.74 1.30 10.35
N SER A 77 -7.42 0.09 9.87
CA SER A 77 -6.23 -0.17 9.04
C SER A 77 -6.26 0.62 7.73
N ASN A 78 -7.41 0.72 7.06
CA ASN A 78 -7.58 1.55 5.87
C ASN A 78 -7.36 3.04 6.16
N GLN A 79 -7.73 3.54 7.35
CA GLN A 79 -7.44 4.90 7.75
C GLN A 79 -5.93 5.08 7.92
N ASP A 80 -5.27 4.22 8.68
CA ASP A 80 -3.82 4.28 8.94
C ASP A 80 -2.99 4.15 7.65
N ARG A 81 -3.44 3.29 6.72
CA ARG A 81 -2.88 3.19 5.37
C ARG A 81 -2.94 4.52 4.61
N THR A 82 -4.10 5.17 4.62
CA THR A 82 -4.31 6.46 3.93
C THR A 82 -3.46 7.56 4.55
N ASP A 83 -3.42 7.62 5.89
CA ASP A 83 -2.62 8.60 6.61
C ASP A 83 -1.13 8.41 6.30
N THR A 84 -0.68 7.15 6.17
CA THR A 84 0.71 6.84 5.80
C THR A 84 1.02 7.28 4.36
N VAL A 85 0.08 7.13 3.42
CA VAL A 85 0.22 7.68 2.05
C VAL A 85 0.35 9.21 2.09
N GLU A 86 -0.44 9.92 2.91
CA GLU A 86 -0.33 11.37 3.07
C GLU A 86 1.03 11.79 3.67
N TYR A 87 1.63 10.99 4.55
CA TYR A 87 2.99 11.24 5.06
C TYR A 87 4.05 11.06 3.96
N ILE A 88 3.92 10.05 3.11
CA ILE A 88 4.79 9.85 1.96
C ILE A 88 4.63 11.01 0.96
N ASP A 89 3.41 11.50 0.74
CA ASP A 89 3.19 12.72 -0.06
C ASP A 89 3.89 13.94 0.53
N SER A 90 3.82 14.10 1.86
CA SER A 90 4.51 15.18 2.56
C SER A 90 6.03 15.11 2.41
N TYR A 91 6.59 13.89 2.39
CA TYR A 91 8.00 13.68 2.09
C TYR A 91 8.36 14.19 0.68
N PHE A 92 7.60 13.82 -0.35
CA PHE A 92 7.86 14.27 -1.71
C PHE A 92 7.66 15.78 -1.90
N LEU A 93 6.64 16.36 -1.25
CA LEU A 93 6.44 17.81 -1.25
C LEU A 93 7.65 18.53 -0.66
N HIS A 94 8.19 18.02 0.44
CA HIS A 94 9.39 18.59 1.05
C HIS A 94 10.64 18.39 0.17
N GLN A 95 10.77 17.22 -0.44
CA GLN A 95 11.90 16.89 -1.34
C GLN A 95 11.97 17.82 -2.54
N TYR A 96 10.83 18.20 -3.11
CA TYR A 96 10.74 19.01 -4.34
C TYR A 96 10.26 20.44 -4.10
N LYS A 97 10.27 20.93 -2.84
CA LYS A 97 9.75 22.26 -2.48
C LYS A 97 10.39 23.43 -3.21
N ASP A 98 11.66 23.29 -3.60
CA ASP A 98 12.45 24.34 -4.27
C ASP A 98 12.43 24.20 -5.81
N VAL A 99 11.72 23.20 -6.36
CA VAL A 99 11.58 23.02 -7.80
C VAL A 99 10.53 23.99 -8.33
N THR A 100 10.95 24.84 -9.27
CA THR A 100 10.04 25.73 -9.98
C THR A 100 9.53 25.01 -11.24
N PRO A 101 8.20 24.83 -11.41
CA PRO A 101 7.65 24.23 -12.62
C PRO A 101 8.01 25.03 -13.88
N GLN A 102 8.38 24.34 -14.95
CA GLN A 102 8.66 24.94 -16.26
C GLN A 102 7.38 25.48 -16.90
N ALA A 103 7.54 26.40 -17.85
CA ALA A 103 6.42 26.82 -18.70
C ALA A 103 5.88 25.60 -19.48
N GLY A 104 4.58 25.31 -19.31
CA GLY A 104 3.94 24.13 -19.90
C GLY A 104 4.06 22.84 -19.07
N ALA A 105 4.56 22.90 -17.84
CA ALA A 105 4.54 21.78 -16.92
C ALA A 105 3.11 21.21 -16.75
N THR A 106 3.00 19.88 -16.69
CA THR A 106 1.73 19.18 -16.58
C THR A 106 1.51 18.60 -15.19
N ILE A 107 0.25 18.43 -14.83
CA ILE A 107 -0.16 17.71 -13.62
C ILE A 107 -0.31 16.21 -13.93
N ASN A 108 -0.03 15.36 -12.95
CA ASN A 108 -0.32 13.94 -13.03
C ASN A 108 -1.68 13.62 -12.39
N THR A 109 -2.31 12.50 -12.76
CA THR A 109 -3.61 12.07 -12.19
C THR A 109 -3.51 11.70 -10.72
N GLU A 110 -2.36 11.20 -10.29
CA GLU A 110 -2.06 10.80 -8.91
C GLU A 110 -0.72 11.36 -8.47
N SER A 111 -0.55 11.50 -7.15
CA SER A 111 0.74 11.82 -6.57
C SER A 111 1.69 10.61 -6.62
N PRO A 112 3.02 10.81 -6.51
CA PRO A 112 3.96 9.69 -6.39
C PRO A 112 3.64 8.73 -5.24
N ALA A 113 3.10 9.21 -4.11
CA ALA A 113 2.76 8.37 -2.97
C ALA A 113 1.66 7.34 -3.30
N TRP A 114 0.71 7.66 -4.17
CA TRP A 114 -0.28 6.69 -4.63
C TRP A 114 0.31 5.62 -5.55
N ALA A 115 1.32 5.94 -6.34
CA ALA A 115 2.08 4.95 -7.10
C ALA A 115 2.91 4.04 -6.18
N VAL A 116 3.47 4.60 -5.10
CA VAL A 116 4.16 3.84 -4.03
C VAL A 116 3.19 2.89 -3.31
N ASP A 117 1.98 3.35 -2.99
CA ASP A 117 0.91 2.53 -2.41
C ASP A 117 0.58 1.31 -3.30
N ARG A 118 0.43 1.54 -4.60
CA ARG A 118 0.20 0.44 -5.55
C ARG A 118 1.37 -0.53 -5.63
N LEU A 119 2.61 -0.01 -5.58
CA LEU A 119 3.81 -0.84 -5.62
C LEU A 119 3.92 -1.73 -4.38
N SER A 120 3.54 -1.23 -3.20
CA SER A 120 3.48 -1.99 -1.96
C SER A 120 2.49 -3.16 -2.04
N ILE A 121 1.27 -2.90 -2.51
CA ILE A 121 0.26 -3.95 -2.70
C ILE A 121 0.69 -4.95 -3.78
N LEU A 122 1.36 -4.49 -4.83
CA LEU A 122 1.87 -5.36 -5.88
C LEU A 122 2.97 -6.30 -5.38
N ALA A 123 3.84 -5.82 -4.47
CA ALA A 123 4.84 -6.67 -3.81
C ALA A 123 4.18 -7.81 -3.03
N LEU A 124 3.11 -7.54 -2.28
CA LEU A 124 2.32 -8.58 -1.59
C LEU A 124 1.70 -9.58 -2.57
N LYS A 125 1.10 -9.10 -3.65
CA LYS A 125 0.53 -9.98 -4.68
C LYS A 125 1.57 -10.91 -5.29
N ILE A 126 2.77 -10.40 -5.54
CA ILE A 126 3.89 -11.19 -6.07
C ILE A 126 4.29 -12.25 -5.04
N TYR A 127 4.45 -11.87 -3.78
CA TYR A 127 4.80 -12.80 -2.71
C TYR A 127 3.80 -13.96 -2.60
N HIS A 128 2.52 -13.67 -2.43
CA HIS A 128 1.50 -14.71 -2.30
C HIS A 128 1.33 -15.54 -3.58
N MET A 129 1.48 -14.93 -4.76
CA MET A 129 1.44 -15.67 -6.01
C MET A 129 2.64 -16.62 -6.17
N GLN A 130 3.82 -16.25 -5.67
CA GLN A 130 4.98 -17.15 -5.61
C GLN A 130 4.70 -18.34 -4.71
N GLN A 131 4.12 -18.11 -3.51
CA GLN A 131 3.72 -19.21 -2.62
C GLN A 131 2.76 -20.19 -3.31
N GLU A 132 1.77 -19.67 -4.08
CA GLU A 132 0.86 -20.53 -4.85
C GLU A 132 1.57 -21.37 -5.93
N THR A 133 2.66 -20.86 -6.54
CA THR A 133 3.44 -21.63 -7.53
C THR A 133 4.29 -22.73 -6.91
N GLU A 134 4.56 -22.64 -5.61
CA GLU A 134 5.42 -23.58 -4.85
C GLU A 134 4.60 -24.63 -4.07
N ARG A 135 3.27 -24.57 -4.13
CA ARG A 135 2.39 -25.51 -3.41
C ARG A 135 2.55 -26.94 -3.90
N THR A 136 2.79 -27.86 -2.98
CA THR A 136 2.96 -29.31 -3.26
C THR A 136 1.64 -30.07 -3.27
N ASP A 137 0.58 -29.48 -2.72
CA ASP A 137 -0.78 -30.04 -2.63
C ASP A 137 -1.71 -29.58 -3.75
N ALA A 138 -1.25 -28.69 -4.64
CA ALA A 138 -2.02 -28.15 -5.73
C ALA A 138 -1.86 -28.99 -7.02
N THR A 139 -2.86 -28.90 -7.91
CA THR A 139 -2.79 -29.55 -9.22
C THR A 139 -1.79 -28.86 -10.15
N ALA A 140 -1.19 -29.61 -11.08
CA ALA A 140 -0.27 -29.04 -12.08
C ALA A 140 -0.94 -27.93 -12.93
N GLU A 141 -2.25 -28.05 -13.21
CA GLU A 141 -3.00 -27.03 -13.93
C GLU A 141 -3.12 -25.72 -13.10
N HIS A 142 -3.38 -25.83 -11.79
CA HIS A 142 -3.42 -24.67 -10.90
C HIS A 142 -2.06 -23.98 -10.85
N ILE A 143 -0.98 -24.74 -10.64
CA ILE A 143 0.39 -24.20 -10.60
C ILE A 143 0.73 -23.49 -11.92
N ALA A 144 0.42 -24.07 -13.07
CA ALA A 144 0.67 -23.43 -14.37
C ALA A 144 -0.07 -22.08 -14.50
N LYS A 145 -1.36 -22.03 -14.11
CA LYS A 145 -2.14 -20.78 -14.11
C LYS A 145 -1.55 -19.73 -13.14
N CYS A 146 -1.04 -20.14 -11.97
CA CYS A 146 -0.38 -19.25 -11.03
C CYS A 146 0.95 -18.74 -11.60
N GLN A 147 1.72 -19.56 -12.29
CA GLN A 147 2.95 -19.14 -12.97
C GLN A 147 2.67 -18.09 -14.05
N GLU A 148 1.65 -18.27 -14.89
CA GLU A 148 1.24 -17.26 -15.87
C GLU A 148 0.87 -15.93 -15.21
N LYS A 149 0.06 -15.96 -14.14
CA LYS A 149 -0.30 -14.75 -13.37
C LYS A 149 0.92 -14.09 -12.74
N LEU A 150 1.85 -14.88 -12.20
CA LEU A 150 3.09 -14.37 -11.62
C LEU A 150 3.92 -13.60 -12.65
N GLN A 151 4.04 -14.10 -13.88
CA GLN A 151 4.75 -13.39 -14.95
C GLN A 151 4.10 -12.01 -15.25
N VAL A 152 2.77 -11.95 -15.27
CA VAL A 152 2.05 -10.67 -15.45
C VAL A 152 2.33 -9.72 -14.27
N LEU A 153 2.31 -10.21 -13.03
CA LEU A 153 2.61 -9.37 -11.86
C LEU A 153 4.06 -8.86 -11.86
N LEU A 154 5.01 -9.68 -12.29
CA LEU A 154 6.41 -9.27 -12.42
C LEU A 154 6.58 -8.18 -13.48
N GLN A 155 5.92 -8.31 -14.63
CA GLN A 155 5.91 -7.26 -15.65
C GLN A 155 5.26 -5.97 -15.12
N GLN A 156 4.12 -6.06 -14.42
CA GLN A 156 3.49 -4.90 -13.80
C GLN A 156 4.42 -4.20 -12.81
N ARG A 157 5.22 -4.94 -12.04
CA ARG A 157 6.23 -4.36 -11.14
C ARG A 157 7.27 -3.55 -11.90
N GLU A 158 7.79 -4.09 -13.01
CA GLU A 158 8.77 -3.38 -13.84
C GLU A 158 8.19 -2.09 -14.42
N ASP A 159 6.99 -2.18 -15.01
CA ASP A 159 6.31 -1.04 -15.62
C ASP A 159 5.98 0.04 -14.60
N LEU A 160 5.43 -0.34 -13.43
CA LEU A 160 5.09 0.61 -12.37
C LEU A 160 6.34 1.25 -11.76
N SER A 161 7.40 0.46 -11.56
CA SER A 161 8.67 0.97 -11.04
C SER A 161 9.29 1.99 -11.99
N LEU A 162 9.32 1.69 -13.29
CA LEU A 162 9.80 2.59 -14.31
C LEU A 162 8.97 3.88 -14.37
N ALA A 163 7.64 3.76 -14.37
CA ALA A 163 6.73 4.91 -14.42
C ALA A 163 6.86 5.80 -13.18
N LEU A 164 7.04 5.23 -11.99
CA LEU A 164 7.27 5.98 -10.75
C LEU A 164 8.59 6.76 -10.82
N ASP A 165 9.68 6.11 -11.22
CA ASP A 165 10.99 6.80 -11.34
C ASP A 165 10.95 7.91 -12.39
N GLN A 166 10.31 7.69 -13.55
CA GLN A 166 10.10 8.72 -14.57
C GLN A 166 9.27 9.90 -14.03
N LEU A 167 8.21 9.62 -13.24
CA LEU A 167 7.41 10.67 -12.63
C LEU A 167 8.24 11.53 -11.67
N LEU A 168 9.07 10.90 -10.83
CA LEU A 168 9.94 11.61 -9.90
C LEU A 168 11.01 12.45 -10.63
N ASP A 169 11.58 11.92 -11.71
CA ASP A 169 12.53 12.66 -12.59
C ASP A 169 11.84 13.85 -13.29
N ASP A 170 10.59 13.68 -13.73
CA ASP A 170 9.82 14.76 -14.34
C ASP A 170 9.50 15.88 -13.34
N ILE A 171 9.18 15.51 -12.09
CA ILE A 171 8.92 16.48 -11.01
C ILE A 171 10.23 17.19 -10.66
N ALA A 172 11.32 16.45 -10.45
CA ALA A 172 12.64 17.02 -10.14
C ALA A 172 13.12 18.00 -11.21
N ALA A 173 12.85 17.73 -12.49
CA ALA A 173 13.17 18.60 -13.61
C ALA A 173 12.16 19.73 -13.85
N GLY A 174 11.07 19.81 -13.09
CA GLY A 174 10.00 20.80 -13.28
C GLY A 174 9.14 20.59 -14.53
N ARG A 175 9.21 19.43 -15.18
CA ARG A 175 8.33 19.09 -16.33
C ARG A 175 6.92 18.72 -15.87
N LYS A 176 6.82 18.22 -14.63
CA LYS A 176 5.55 17.98 -13.94
C LYS A 176 5.55 18.68 -12.59
N TYR A 177 4.35 18.96 -12.06
CA TYR A 177 4.19 19.49 -10.72
C TYR A 177 3.22 18.64 -9.90
N MET A 178 3.45 18.58 -8.59
CA MET A 178 2.62 17.84 -7.66
C MET A 178 1.51 18.73 -7.12
N LYS A 179 0.30 18.17 -7.08
CA LYS A 179 -0.78 18.64 -6.19
C LYS A 179 -1.18 17.49 -5.29
N VAL A 180 -1.18 17.75 -4.00
CA VAL A 180 -1.59 16.79 -2.99
C VAL A 180 -2.89 17.27 -2.36
N TYR A 181 -3.87 16.37 -2.33
CA TYR A 181 -5.15 16.61 -1.70
C TYR A 181 -5.34 15.61 -0.58
N LYS A 182 -5.74 16.09 0.60
CA LYS A 182 -6.17 15.19 1.68
C LYS A 182 -7.43 14.45 1.27
N GLN A 183 -7.52 13.20 1.65
CA GLN A 183 -8.77 12.46 1.48
C GLN A 183 -9.83 12.99 2.44
N MET A 184 -10.87 13.61 1.90
CA MET A 184 -12.01 14.10 2.67
C MET A 184 -12.98 12.93 2.93
N LYS A 185 -12.58 11.97 3.78
CA LYS A 185 -13.43 10.81 4.11
C LYS A 185 -14.63 11.26 4.91
N MET A 186 -15.83 10.91 4.42
CA MET A 186 -17.09 11.35 5.01
C MET A 186 -17.79 10.24 5.83
N TYR A 187 -17.55 8.99 5.49
CA TYR A 187 -18.31 7.86 6.07
C TYR A 187 -17.92 7.50 7.50
N ASN A 188 -16.71 7.85 7.96
CA ASN A 188 -16.25 7.65 9.33
C ASN A 188 -16.46 8.89 10.22
N ASP A 189 -16.91 10.00 9.66
CA ASP A 189 -17.13 11.26 10.37
C ASP A 189 -18.55 11.29 10.95
N GLU A 190 -18.65 11.54 12.25
CA GLU A 190 -19.93 11.51 12.98
C GLU A 190 -20.89 12.63 12.52
N GLU A 191 -20.36 13.75 12.05
CA GLU A 191 -21.16 14.87 11.57
C GLU A 191 -21.55 14.70 10.08
N LEU A 192 -20.70 14.05 9.27
CA LEU A 192 -20.90 13.91 7.84
C LEU A 192 -21.68 12.66 7.45
N ASN A 193 -21.58 11.58 8.24
CA ASN A 193 -22.32 10.34 7.98
C ASN A 193 -23.76 10.44 8.53
N PRO A 194 -24.80 10.38 7.67
CA PRO A 194 -26.21 10.49 8.12
C PRO A 194 -26.63 9.40 9.12
N ILE A 195 -26.02 8.24 9.09
CA ILE A 195 -26.32 7.14 10.01
C ILE A 195 -25.72 7.43 11.39
N LEU A 196 -24.47 7.89 11.44
CA LEU A 196 -23.80 8.21 12.71
C LEU A 196 -24.45 9.40 13.40
N ARG A 197 -24.83 10.47 12.64
CA ARG A 197 -25.55 11.63 13.18
C ARG A 197 -26.85 11.29 13.91
N LYS A 198 -27.53 10.20 13.53
CA LYS A 198 -28.81 9.79 14.17
C LYS A 198 -28.63 9.21 15.58
N TRP A 199 -27.42 8.82 15.95
CA TRP A 199 -27.12 8.22 17.24
C TRP A 199 -26.43 9.17 18.21
N GLY A 200 -26.06 10.38 17.76
CA GLY A 200 -25.43 11.44 18.56
C GLY A 200 -26.40 12.44 19.21
N ASN A 201 -27.71 12.24 19.08
CA ASN A 201 -28.76 13.06 19.69
C ASN A 201 -29.54 12.25 20.74
#